data_444f42ff4d289b0734d8f4678348bb8a
#
_entry.id   444f42ff4d289b0734d8f4678348bb8a
#
_cell.length_a   1.000
_cell.length_b   1.000
_cell.length_c   1.000
_cell.angle_alpha   90.00
_cell.angle_beta   90.00
_cell.angle_gamma   90.00
#
_symmetry.space_group_name_H-M   'P 1'
#
loop_
_entity.id
_entity.type
_entity.pdbx_description
1 polymer ?
#
loop_
_entity_poly.entity_id
_entity_poly.type
_entity_poly.pdbx_seq_one_letter_code
_entity_poly.pdbx_strand_id
1 'polypeptide(L)'
;MKLDRLTSEERMKRFYSGEKIDRVPFISSATMYAGNLMELSSEEFYFDVEKSYNAQKWVIDMHCCDGNPCLDIPNGEVLDFGGELIIRGNNCVKLPIVNHPIKNIKDAVNYKLPDVKSWEFLKKKIEFAKYASKKGISGVSITAGSSFTFVGSMVEMTQLLKWVRKEPELVEYLIGIAEEYILKSADIMIKEFGVENCSVSSNYPFENNAILSPKMFEKISMPSILRVHEKLREKGLKSFGMHLCGNHNKNLELFRDINLEEGSFISLDERNDLSMVRKILGDKYIYAGNVPSNLLVEGSPEEVYRASVEAIKIMKDNKHGFILMPSCDLPINTKPTNLFAMLKACREEGEYI
;
A
#
# COMPACT_ATOMS: atom_id res chain seq x y z
N MET A 1 13.61 12.31 -25.52
CA MET A 1 12.52 11.60 -24.79
C MET A 1 11.22 11.88 -25.52
N LYS A 2 10.44 10.83 -25.88
CA LYS A 2 9.13 10.97 -26.50
C LYS A 2 8.17 11.74 -25.59
N LEU A 3 7.18 12.41 -26.15
CA LEU A 3 6.14 13.10 -25.42
C LEU A 3 4.92 12.20 -25.23
N ASP A 4 4.19 12.40 -24.16
CA ASP A 4 2.93 11.70 -23.91
C ASP A 4 1.87 12.16 -24.93
N ARG A 5 1.02 11.24 -25.38
CA ARG A 5 -0.12 11.51 -26.28
C ARG A 5 -1.43 11.66 -25.51
N LEU A 6 -1.48 11.13 -24.31
CA LEU A 6 -2.61 11.22 -23.38
C LEU A 6 -2.20 12.01 -22.14
N THR A 7 -3.14 12.71 -21.54
CA THR A 7 -2.97 13.23 -20.17
C THR A 7 -2.92 12.05 -19.18
N SER A 8 -2.43 12.31 -17.96
CA SER A 8 -2.44 11.30 -16.88
C SER A 8 -3.86 10.78 -16.62
N GLU A 9 -4.84 11.67 -16.53
CA GLU A 9 -6.23 11.32 -16.27
C GLU A 9 -6.82 10.44 -17.39
N GLU A 10 -6.63 10.82 -18.65
CA GLU A 10 -7.08 10.03 -19.81
C GLU A 10 -6.41 8.66 -19.84
N ARG A 11 -5.08 8.61 -19.57
CA ARG A 11 -4.32 7.36 -19.55
C ARG A 11 -4.84 6.43 -18.47
N MET A 12 -5.01 6.90 -17.24
CA MET A 12 -5.48 6.07 -16.12
C MET A 12 -6.92 5.61 -16.32
N LYS A 13 -7.80 6.49 -16.81
CA LYS A 13 -9.19 6.12 -17.14
C LYS A 13 -9.23 4.99 -18.17
N ARG A 14 -8.52 5.13 -19.29
CA ARG A 14 -8.43 4.10 -20.34
C ARG A 14 -7.78 2.81 -19.82
N PHE A 15 -6.72 2.95 -19.02
CA PHE A 15 -6.03 1.80 -18.43
C PHE A 15 -6.98 0.92 -17.60
N TYR A 16 -7.74 1.51 -16.67
CA TYR A 16 -8.70 0.76 -15.86
C TYR A 16 -9.93 0.26 -16.64
N SER A 17 -10.24 0.88 -17.77
CA SER A 17 -11.31 0.41 -18.68
C SER A 17 -10.83 -0.66 -19.68
N GLY A 18 -9.54 -1.04 -19.66
CA GLY A 18 -8.95 -2.00 -20.60
C GLY A 18 -8.83 -1.44 -22.04
N GLU A 19 -8.90 -0.12 -22.20
CA GLU A 19 -8.73 0.54 -23.48
C GLU A 19 -7.25 0.76 -23.81
N LYS A 20 -6.96 1.01 -25.11
CA LYS A 20 -5.59 1.31 -25.55
C LYS A 20 -5.07 2.61 -24.94
N ILE A 21 -3.86 2.56 -24.43
CA ILE A 21 -3.11 3.69 -23.87
C ILE A 21 -1.82 3.93 -24.65
N ASP A 22 -1.20 5.07 -24.44
CA ASP A 22 0.03 5.46 -25.15
C ASP A 22 1.30 4.81 -24.59
N ARG A 23 1.39 4.64 -23.27
CA ARG A 23 2.54 4.03 -22.59
C ARG A 23 2.15 3.36 -21.27
N VAL A 24 3.04 2.56 -20.74
CA VAL A 24 2.95 2.05 -19.35
C VAL A 24 2.78 3.23 -18.38
N PRO A 25 1.75 3.20 -17.51
CA PRO A 25 1.57 4.22 -16.48
C PRO A 25 2.76 4.24 -15.49
N PHE A 26 3.06 5.42 -14.94
CA PHE A 26 4.07 5.61 -13.92
C PHE A 26 3.46 6.25 -12.68
N ILE A 27 3.48 5.55 -11.56
CA ILE A 27 3.01 6.06 -10.25
C ILE A 27 4.20 6.14 -9.31
N SER A 28 4.40 7.31 -8.69
CA SER A 28 5.60 7.57 -7.86
C SER A 28 5.46 7.15 -6.40
N SER A 29 4.27 6.91 -5.88
CA SER A 29 4.04 6.75 -4.43
C SER A 29 4.70 7.87 -3.61
N ALA A 30 4.41 9.11 -4.00
CA ALA A 30 5.07 10.32 -3.49
C ALA A 30 4.56 10.69 -2.09
N THR A 31 4.90 9.89 -1.10
CA THR A 31 4.59 10.10 0.32
C THR A 31 5.45 11.21 0.94
N MET A 32 6.16 10.95 2.02
CA MET A 32 7.01 11.94 2.69
C MET A 32 8.11 12.56 1.81
N TYR A 33 8.47 11.94 0.68
CA TYR A 33 9.30 12.58 -0.34
C TYR A 33 8.68 13.92 -0.81
N ALA A 34 7.37 13.95 -1.03
CA ALA A 34 6.68 15.18 -1.39
C ALA A 34 6.69 16.20 -0.25
N GLY A 35 6.48 15.73 0.99
CA GLY A 35 6.60 16.60 2.16
C GLY A 35 7.99 17.23 2.28
N ASN A 36 9.04 16.45 2.07
CA ASN A 36 10.42 16.94 2.14
C ASN A 36 10.74 17.98 1.05
N LEU A 37 10.29 17.76 -0.19
CA LEU A 37 10.48 18.73 -1.27
C LEU A 37 9.74 20.06 -1.02
N MET A 38 8.64 20.02 -0.29
CA MET A 38 7.85 21.19 0.08
C MET A 38 8.21 21.74 1.46
N GLU A 39 9.33 21.27 2.05
CA GLU A 39 9.84 21.70 3.36
C GLU A 39 8.83 21.52 4.51
N LEU A 40 7.91 20.57 4.38
CA LEU A 40 6.93 20.25 5.42
C LEU A 40 7.55 19.32 6.47
N SER A 41 7.21 19.57 7.73
CA SER A 41 7.46 18.61 8.80
C SER A 41 6.62 17.33 8.60
N SER A 42 7.02 16.25 9.23
CA SER A 42 6.22 15.01 9.21
C SER A 42 4.82 15.24 9.81
N GLU A 43 4.70 16.10 10.81
CA GLU A 43 3.41 16.46 11.40
C GLU A 43 2.52 17.19 10.39
N GLU A 44 3.05 18.21 9.71
CA GLU A 44 2.31 18.93 8.68
C GLU A 44 1.91 18.02 7.52
N PHE A 45 2.82 17.16 7.06
CA PHE A 45 2.53 16.28 5.93
C PHE A 45 1.49 15.22 6.27
N TYR A 46 1.56 14.57 7.43
CA TYR A 46 0.64 13.47 7.76
C TYR A 46 -0.67 13.90 8.39
N PHE A 47 -0.71 15.06 9.07
CA PHE A 47 -1.90 15.46 9.84
C PHE A 47 -2.59 16.74 9.34
N ASP A 48 -1.97 17.49 8.41
CA ASP A 48 -2.64 18.57 7.66
C ASP A 48 -2.98 18.07 6.26
N VAL A 49 -4.26 17.74 6.04
CA VAL A 49 -4.72 17.11 4.79
C VAL A 49 -4.55 18.00 3.57
N GLU A 50 -4.66 19.33 3.73
CA GLU A 50 -4.48 20.27 2.64
C GLU A 50 -3.02 20.39 2.22
N LYS A 51 -2.11 20.50 3.18
CA LYS A 51 -0.67 20.52 2.91
C LYS A 51 -0.20 19.21 2.29
N SER A 52 -0.65 18.07 2.83
CA SER A 52 -0.35 16.74 2.29
C SER A 52 -0.80 16.60 0.83
N TYR A 53 -2.05 16.92 0.56
CA TYR A 53 -2.60 16.86 -0.79
C TYR A 53 -1.82 17.74 -1.78
N ASN A 54 -1.61 19.00 -1.42
CA ASN A 54 -0.94 19.96 -2.30
C ASN A 54 0.52 19.59 -2.57
N ALA A 55 1.26 19.09 -1.57
CA ALA A 55 2.63 18.62 -1.73
C ALA A 55 2.70 17.42 -2.70
N GLN A 56 1.83 16.44 -2.51
CA GLN A 56 1.77 15.26 -3.40
C GLN A 56 1.37 15.66 -4.82
N LYS A 57 0.35 16.50 -4.98
CA LYS A 57 -0.11 16.97 -6.29
C LYS A 57 1.01 17.69 -7.03
N TRP A 58 1.74 18.55 -6.34
CA TRP A 58 2.89 19.28 -6.91
C TRP A 58 3.98 18.32 -7.43
N VAL A 59 4.31 17.27 -6.65
CA VAL A 59 5.30 16.26 -7.05
C VAL A 59 4.81 15.42 -8.22
N ILE A 60 3.54 15.01 -8.21
CA ILE A 60 2.92 14.26 -9.30
C ILE A 60 3.02 15.07 -10.60
N ASP A 61 2.68 16.35 -10.56
CA ASP A 61 2.73 17.22 -11.74
C ASP A 61 4.18 17.48 -12.20
N MET A 62 5.08 17.75 -11.29
CA MET A 62 6.50 18.01 -11.58
C MET A 62 7.17 16.83 -12.29
N HIS A 63 6.88 15.61 -11.84
CA HIS A 63 7.46 14.39 -12.42
C HIS A 63 6.62 13.76 -13.53
N CYS A 64 5.50 14.39 -13.93
CA CYS A 64 4.56 13.84 -14.91
C CYS A 64 4.11 12.42 -14.53
N CYS A 65 3.91 12.17 -13.24
CA CYS A 65 3.43 10.89 -12.73
C CYS A 65 1.94 10.70 -13.07
N ASP A 66 1.55 9.45 -13.17
CA ASP A 66 0.15 9.05 -13.23
C ASP A 66 -0.38 8.79 -11.81
N GLY A 67 -1.69 8.83 -11.63
CA GLY A 67 -2.31 8.62 -10.32
C GLY A 67 -2.64 9.91 -9.56
N ASN A 68 -3.06 9.76 -8.32
CA ASN A 68 -3.62 10.83 -7.49
C ASN A 68 -2.97 10.87 -6.11
N PRO A 69 -2.99 12.04 -5.42
CA PRO A 69 -2.64 12.11 -4.02
C PRO A 69 -3.48 11.15 -3.17
N CYS A 70 -2.83 10.51 -2.21
CA CYS A 70 -3.47 9.61 -1.25
C CYS A 70 -2.90 9.84 0.15
N LEU A 71 -3.66 9.52 1.18
CA LEU A 71 -3.16 9.56 2.55
C LEU A 71 -2.92 8.13 3.05
N ASP A 72 -1.67 7.85 3.32
CA ASP A 72 -1.26 6.71 4.13
C ASP A 72 -0.30 7.21 5.22
N ILE A 73 -0.67 6.96 6.49
CA ILE A 73 0.17 7.29 7.64
C ILE A 73 0.84 5.98 8.07
N PRO A 74 2.15 5.80 7.86
CA PRO A 74 2.82 4.56 8.24
C PRO A 74 2.63 4.24 9.72
N ASN A 75 2.12 3.06 10.03
CA ASN A 75 1.70 2.60 11.36
C ASN A 75 0.52 3.43 11.97
N GLY A 76 -0.22 4.17 11.14
CA GLY A 76 -1.28 5.07 11.62
C GLY A 76 -2.36 4.37 12.44
N GLU A 77 -2.68 3.11 12.13
CA GLU A 77 -3.66 2.30 12.83
C GLU A 77 -3.32 2.08 14.31
N VAL A 78 -2.05 2.24 14.71
CA VAL A 78 -1.68 2.15 16.14
C VAL A 78 -2.40 3.19 16.99
N LEU A 79 -2.70 4.37 16.43
CA LEU A 79 -3.46 5.43 17.11
C LEU A 79 -4.90 4.96 17.39
N ASP A 80 -5.50 4.26 16.46
CA ASP A 80 -6.87 3.72 16.58
C ASP A 80 -6.92 2.55 17.57
N PHE A 81 -5.82 1.84 17.76
CA PHE A 81 -5.65 0.82 18.78
C PHE A 81 -5.27 1.38 20.16
N GLY A 82 -5.13 2.69 20.32
CA GLY A 82 -4.79 3.34 21.59
C GLY A 82 -3.29 3.31 21.93
N GLY A 83 -2.44 3.13 20.95
CA GLY A 83 -0.99 3.31 21.06
C GLY A 83 -0.53 4.71 20.66
N GLU A 84 0.77 4.89 20.51
CA GLU A 84 1.38 6.20 20.23
C GLU A 84 2.46 6.11 19.17
N LEU A 85 2.53 7.14 18.31
CA LEU A 85 3.58 7.35 17.32
C LEU A 85 4.51 8.48 17.74
N ILE A 86 5.80 8.37 17.44
CA ILE A 86 6.70 9.55 17.46
C ILE A 86 6.69 10.22 16.09
N ILE A 87 6.34 11.48 16.09
CA ILE A 87 6.52 12.38 14.96
C ILE A 87 7.87 13.08 15.16
N ARG A 88 8.87 12.73 14.34
CA ARG A 88 10.22 13.31 14.43
C ARG A 88 10.47 14.23 13.25
N GLY A 89 10.41 15.55 13.46
CA GLY A 89 10.93 16.56 12.54
C GLY A 89 10.76 16.28 11.03
N ASN A 90 11.61 16.88 10.21
CA ASN A 90 11.48 16.82 8.75
C ASN A 90 12.06 15.54 8.09
N ASN A 91 12.60 14.58 8.84
CA ASN A 91 13.39 13.47 8.31
C ASN A 91 12.75 12.09 8.56
N CYS A 92 11.44 12.00 8.75
CA CYS A 92 10.77 10.74 9.06
C CYS A 92 9.87 10.26 7.91
N VAL A 93 10.29 9.21 7.21
CA VAL A 93 9.42 8.47 6.27
C VAL A 93 8.45 7.57 7.04
N LYS A 94 8.90 6.94 8.11
CA LYS A 94 8.06 6.10 8.98
C LYS A 94 7.95 6.73 10.35
N LEU A 95 6.74 6.75 10.89
CA LEU A 95 6.50 7.16 12.26
C LEU A 95 6.71 5.96 13.18
N PRO A 96 7.77 5.94 14.02
CA PRO A 96 8.00 4.81 14.91
C PRO A 96 6.90 4.70 15.96
N ILE A 97 6.45 3.49 16.22
CA ILE A 97 5.58 3.21 17.37
C ILE A 97 6.42 3.31 18.64
N VAL A 98 6.06 4.20 19.56
CA VAL A 98 6.73 4.32 20.86
C VAL A 98 6.01 3.61 21.96
N ASN A 99 4.71 3.44 21.81
CA ASN A 99 3.88 2.82 22.81
C ASN A 99 2.87 1.89 22.16
N HIS A 100 3.15 0.59 22.21
CA HIS A 100 2.15 -0.42 21.87
C HIS A 100 1.14 -0.53 23.01
N PRO A 101 -0.17 -0.61 22.72
CA PRO A 101 -1.19 -0.67 23.78
C PRO A 101 -1.14 -1.97 24.60
N ILE A 102 -0.53 -3.03 24.08
CA ILE A 102 -0.44 -4.35 24.72
C ILE A 102 1.04 -4.67 25.00
N LYS A 103 1.40 -4.78 26.28
CA LYS A 103 2.80 -5.02 26.70
C LYS A 103 3.05 -6.42 27.27
N ASN A 104 2.00 -7.08 27.72
CA ASN A 104 2.09 -8.40 28.35
C ASN A 104 0.78 -9.19 28.16
N ILE A 105 0.78 -10.46 28.60
CA ILE A 105 -0.37 -11.36 28.46
C ILE A 105 -1.62 -10.80 29.19
N LYS A 106 -1.43 -10.18 30.38
CA LYS A 106 -2.55 -9.61 31.14
C LYS A 106 -3.25 -8.48 30.38
N ASP A 107 -2.47 -7.63 29.71
CA ASP A 107 -3.02 -6.59 28.86
C ASP A 107 -3.76 -7.22 27.67
N ALA A 108 -3.15 -8.21 27.02
CA ALA A 108 -3.69 -8.86 25.83
C ALA A 108 -5.04 -9.56 26.07
N VAL A 109 -5.17 -10.35 27.15
CA VAL A 109 -6.43 -11.07 27.46
C VAL A 109 -7.59 -10.15 27.82
N ASN A 110 -7.30 -8.93 28.27
CA ASN A 110 -8.30 -7.92 28.63
C ASN A 110 -8.48 -6.84 27.56
N TYR A 111 -7.68 -6.89 26.50
CA TYR A 111 -7.71 -5.86 25.47
C TYR A 111 -9.03 -5.91 24.69
N LYS A 112 -9.59 -4.73 24.46
CA LYS A 112 -10.78 -4.53 23.63
C LYS A 112 -10.49 -3.40 22.66
N LEU A 113 -11.05 -3.50 21.47
CA LEU A 113 -10.96 -2.46 20.47
C LEU A 113 -11.51 -1.13 21.06
N PRO A 114 -10.75 -0.02 20.99
CA PRO A 114 -11.22 1.28 21.46
C PRO A 114 -12.50 1.74 20.73
N ASP A 115 -13.23 2.66 21.35
CA ASP A 115 -14.43 3.25 20.73
C ASP A 115 -14.05 3.99 19.44
N VAL A 116 -14.85 3.82 18.39
CA VAL A 116 -14.66 4.47 17.08
C VAL A 116 -14.46 5.98 17.17
N LYS A 117 -15.07 6.62 18.19
CA LYS A 117 -14.90 8.06 18.42
C LYS A 117 -13.47 8.49 18.73
N SER A 118 -12.62 7.56 19.19
CA SER A 118 -11.19 7.80 19.46
C SER A 118 -10.28 7.48 18.29
N TRP A 119 -10.78 6.93 17.18
CA TRP A 119 -9.97 6.53 16.04
C TRP A 119 -9.49 7.74 15.25
N GLU A 120 -8.24 8.12 15.45
CA GLU A 120 -7.64 9.32 14.85
C GLU A 120 -7.19 9.07 13.42
N PHE A 121 -6.61 7.91 13.15
CA PHE A 121 -6.14 7.55 11.81
C PHE A 121 -7.30 7.45 10.82
N LEU A 122 -8.36 6.73 11.16
CA LEU A 122 -9.55 6.62 10.32
C LEU A 122 -10.20 7.99 10.06
N LYS A 123 -10.28 8.86 11.07
CA LYS A 123 -10.77 10.22 10.91
C LYS A 123 -9.95 11.01 9.90
N LYS A 124 -8.62 10.93 9.97
CA LYS A 124 -7.72 11.61 9.03
C LYS A 124 -7.88 11.09 7.61
N LYS A 125 -8.04 9.79 7.42
CA LYS A 125 -8.34 9.21 6.10
C LYS A 125 -9.65 9.74 5.53
N ILE A 126 -10.71 9.82 6.32
CA ILE A 126 -12.00 10.38 5.90
C ILE A 126 -11.85 11.87 5.55
N GLU A 127 -11.15 12.64 6.37
CA GLU A 127 -10.91 14.07 6.14
C GLU A 127 -10.17 14.30 4.83
N PHE A 128 -9.09 13.53 4.58
CA PHE A 128 -8.33 13.60 3.34
C PHE A 128 -9.18 13.21 2.12
N ALA A 129 -9.93 12.13 2.21
CA ALA A 129 -10.79 11.66 1.12
C ALA A 129 -11.87 12.70 0.77
N LYS A 130 -12.47 13.36 1.76
CA LYS A 130 -13.42 14.48 1.55
C LYS A 130 -12.75 15.68 0.88
N TYR A 131 -11.52 16.00 1.28
CA TYR A 131 -10.76 17.09 0.64
C TYR A 131 -10.43 16.75 -0.81
N ALA A 132 -9.91 15.54 -1.08
CA ALA A 132 -9.60 15.06 -2.41
C ALA A 132 -10.84 15.01 -3.32
N SER A 133 -11.98 14.60 -2.79
CA SER A 133 -13.25 14.57 -3.53
C SER A 133 -13.67 15.98 -3.99
N LYS A 134 -13.49 17.02 -3.17
CA LYS A 134 -13.73 18.43 -3.57
C LYS A 134 -12.78 18.89 -4.69
N LYS A 135 -11.66 18.21 -4.89
CA LYS A 135 -10.69 18.45 -5.98
C LYS A 135 -10.93 17.56 -7.20
N GLY A 136 -12.04 16.81 -7.24
CA GLY A 136 -12.42 15.97 -8.38
C GLY A 136 -11.87 14.54 -8.33
N ILE A 137 -11.18 14.14 -7.25
CA ILE A 137 -10.71 12.76 -7.10
C ILE A 137 -11.83 11.91 -6.51
N SER A 138 -12.31 10.96 -7.29
CA SER A 138 -13.26 9.93 -6.82
C SER A 138 -12.51 8.67 -6.39
N GLY A 139 -13.11 7.95 -5.46
CA GLY A 139 -12.57 6.71 -4.95
C GLY A 139 -11.78 6.88 -3.66
N VAL A 140 -12.05 6.00 -2.72
CA VAL A 140 -11.40 5.96 -1.41
C VAL A 140 -10.93 4.54 -1.13
N SER A 141 -9.80 4.41 -0.42
CA SER A 141 -9.24 3.12 -0.06
C SER A 141 -9.51 2.79 1.41
N ILE A 142 -10.15 1.64 1.64
CA ILE A 142 -10.31 1.04 2.96
C ILE A 142 -9.01 0.27 3.25
N THR A 143 -8.34 0.61 4.35
CA THR A 143 -7.15 -0.12 4.80
C THR A 143 -7.61 -1.41 5.45
N ALA A 144 -7.47 -2.53 4.73
CA ALA A 144 -7.81 -3.84 5.25
C ALA A 144 -6.60 -4.57 5.83
N GLY A 145 -5.39 -4.22 5.39
CA GLY A 145 -4.14 -4.81 5.88
C GLY A 145 -4.17 -6.34 5.93
N SER A 146 -3.25 -6.92 6.70
CA SER A 146 -3.42 -8.23 7.28
C SER A 146 -3.76 -8.04 8.76
N SER A 147 -4.70 -8.83 9.27
CA SER A 147 -5.02 -8.79 10.71
C SER A 147 -3.80 -9.10 11.57
N PHE A 148 -2.89 -9.98 11.12
CA PHE A 148 -1.64 -10.26 11.80
C PHE A 148 -0.69 -9.06 11.82
N THR A 149 -0.58 -8.32 10.71
CA THR A 149 0.18 -7.05 10.67
C THR A 149 -0.42 -6.05 11.66
N PHE A 150 -1.73 -5.93 11.77
CA PHE A 150 -2.38 -5.04 12.74
C PHE A 150 -2.17 -5.47 14.19
N VAL A 151 -2.08 -6.78 14.47
CA VAL A 151 -1.65 -7.24 15.79
C VAL A 151 -0.22 -6.75 16.11
N GLY A 152 0.66 -6.68 15.11
CA GLY A 152 2.01 -6.08 15.26
C GLY A 152 2.00 -4.58 15.58
N SER A 153 0.92 -3.85 15.29
CA SER A 153 0.72 -2.48 15.77
C SER A 153 0.25 -2.44 17.23
N MET A 154 -0.46 -3.48 17.69
CA MET A 154 -0.90 -3.59 19.09
C MET A 154 0.19 -4.10 20.02
N VAL A 155 1.07 -4.98 19.53
CA VAL A 155 2.10 -5.70 20.31
C VAL A 155 3.45 -5.53 19.64
N GLU A 156 4.50 -5.31 20.42
CA GLU A 156 5.87 -5.28 19.90
C GLU A 156 6.21 -6.62 19.18
N MET A 157 6.83 -6.53 18.00
CA MET A 157 7.03 -7.66 17.10
C MET A 157 7.76 -8.85 17.73
N THR A 158 8.80 -8.60 18.52
CA THR A 158 9.56 -9.69 19.18
C THR A 158 8.67 -10.44 20.17
N GLN A 159 7.79 -9.73 20.86
CA GLN A 159 6.83 -10.33 21.78
C GLN A 159 5.73 -11.09 21.02
N LEU A 160 5.20 -10.53 19.94
CA LEU A 160 4.22 -11.19 19.09
C LEU A 160 4.75 -12.52 18.54
N LEU A 161 5.97 -12.54 18.00
CA LEU A 161 6.59 -13.78 17.49
C LEU A 161 6.82 -14.84 18.59
N LYS A 162 7.08 -14.44 19.83
CA LYS A 162 7.10 -15.37 20.98
C LYS A 162 5.71 -15.96 21.24
N TRP A 163 4.66 -15.13 21.21
CA TRP A 163 3.28 -15.58 21.44
C TRP A 163 2.76 -16.48 20.34
N VAL A 164 3.10 -16.22 19.10
CA VAL A 164 2.79 -17.11 17.97
C VAL A 164 3.17 -18.57 18.26
N ARG A 165 4.26 -18.79 19.02
CA ARG A 165 4.76 -20.13 19.37
C ARG A 165 4.22 -20.66 20.70
N LYS A 166 4.03 -19.77 21.69
CA LYS A 166 3.74 -20.17 23.08
C LYS A 166 2.30 -19.97 23.47
N GLU A 167 1.63 -19.00 22.88
CA GLU A 167 0.27 -18.54 23.21
C GLU A 167 -0.58 -18.36 21.92
N PRO A 168 -0.71 -19.40 21.08
CA PRO A 168 -1.37 -19.25 19.76
C PRO A 168 -2.84 -18.84 19.88
N GLU A 169 -3.56 -19.27 20.91
CA GLU A 169 -4.96 -18.87 21.16
C GLU A 169 -5.09 -17.38 21.49
N LEU A 170 -4.10 -16.81 22.18
CA LEU A 170 -4.04 -15.37 22.46
C LEU A 170 -3.82 -14.58 21.17
N VAL A 171 -2.95 -15.08 20.28
CA VAL A 171 -2.71 -14.43 18.98
C VAL A 171 -3.97 -14.47 18.12
N GLU A 172 -4.68 -15.60 18.09
CA GLU A 172 -5.95 -15.71 17.36
C GLU A 172 -7.03 -14.77 17.90
N TYR A 173 -7.10 -14.59 19.24
CA TYR A 173 -7.97 -13.61 19.84
C TYR A 173 -7.65 -12.18 19.39
N LEU A 174 -6.37 -11.80 19.35
CA LEU A 174 -5.94 -10.47 18.88
C LEU A 174 -6.17 -10.28 17.38
N ILE A 175 -5.99 -11.33 16.58
CA ILE A 175 -6.37 -11.34 15.16
C ILE A 175 -7.87 -11.04 15.00
N GLY A 176 -8.73 -11.63 15.83
CA GLY A 176 -10.17 -11.35 15.84
C GLY A 176 -10.49 -9.88 16.11
N ILE A 177 -9.74 -9.23 17.01
CA ILE A 177 -9.89 -7.78 17.28
C ILE A 177 -9.46 -6.95 16.06
N ALA A 178 -8.38 -7.34 15.38
CA ALA A 178 -7.95 -6.68 14.15
C ALA A 178 -8.97 -6.86 13.01
N GLU A 179 -9.58 -8.05 12.88
CA GLU A 179 -10.70 -8.28 11.94
C GLU A 179 -11.89 -7.36 12.24
N GLU A 180 -12.26 -7.22 13.51
CA GLU A 180 -13.33 -6.33 13.95
C GLU A 180 -13.04 -4.87 13.55
N TYR A 181 -11.79 -4.40 13.77
CA TYR A 181 -11.35 -3.07 13.35
C TYR A 181 -11.50 -2.85 11.84
N ILE A 182 -11.02 -3.79 11.03
CA ILE A 182 -11.10 -3.70 9.56
C ILE A 182 -12.57 -3.60 9.12
N LEU A 183 -13.42 -4.48 9.64
CA LEU A 183 -14.82 -4.53 9.23
C LEU A 183 -15.62 -3.30 9.67
N LYS A 184 -15.37 -2.78 10.88
CA LYS A 184 -15.96 -1.52 11.34
C LYS A 184 -15.47 -0.31 10.53
N SER A 185 -14.19 -0.27 10.21
CA SER A 185 -13.62 0.77 9.33
C SER A 185 -14.29 0.74 7.96
N ALA A 186 -14.50 -0.46 7.40
CA ALA A 186 -15.19 -0.62 6.13
C ALA A 186 -16.64 -0.11 6.20
N ASP A 187 -17.39 -0.45 7.25
CA ASP A 187 -18.78 0.03 7.42
C ASP A 187 -18.87 1.57 7.47
N ILE A 188 -17.91 2.20 8.17
CA ILE A 188 -17.85 3.64 8.27
C ILE A 188 -17.53 4.27 6.92
N MET A 189 -16.53 3.76 6.20
CA MET A 189 -16.12 4.27 4.89
C MET A 189 -17.22 4.08 3.85
N ILE A 190 -17.87 2.92 3.82
CA ILE A 190 -19.00 2.64 2.92
C ILE A 190 -20.18 3.58 3.21
N LYS A 191 -20.49 3.81 4.49
CA LYS A 191 -21.56 4.74 4.88
C LYS A 191 -21.26 6.17 4.46
N GLU A 192 -20.01 6.58 4.52
CA GLU A 192 -19.58 7.95 4.23
C GLU A 192 -19.49 8.25 2.73
N PHE A 193 -19.01 7.28 1.93
CA PHE A 193 -18.65 7.52 0.52
C PHE A 193 -19.46 6.71 -0.50
N GLY A 194 -20.26 5.73 -0.07
CA GLY A 194 -20.92 4.75 -0.93
C GLY A 194 -19.97 3.59 -1.30
N VAL A 195 -20.52 2.38 -1.39
CA VAL A 195 -19.73 1.16 -1.66
C VAL A 195 -19.06 1.19 -3.04
N GLU A 196 -19.71 1.81 -4.02
CA GLU A 196 -19.22 1.96 -5.39
C GLU A 196 -17.98 2.84 -5.51
N ASN A 197 -17.74 3.72 -4.52
CA ASN A 197 -16.55 4.58 -4.44
C ASN A 197 -15.46 4.01 -3.55
N CYS A 198 -15.68 2.84 -2.94
CA CYS A 198 -14.74 2.22 -2.03
C CYS A 198 -13.96 1.09 -2.70
N SER A 199 -12.65 1.05 -2.45
CA SER A 199 -11.77 -0.07 -2.76
C SER A 199 -11.12 -0.59 -1.48
N VAL A 200 -10.61 -1.81 -1.52
CA VAL A 200 -9.88 -2.43 -0.41
C VAL A 200 -8.39 -2.41 -0.73
N SER A 201 -7.57 -1.97 0.20
CA SER A 201 -6.11 -2.04 0.10
C SER A 201 -5.55 -2.84 1.27
N SER A 202 -4.82 -3.89 0.96
CA SER A 202 -4.16 -4.77 1.93
C SER A 202 -2.64 -4.68 1.78
N ASN A 203 -1.92 -4.74 2.90
CA ASN A 203 -0.46 -4.72 2.91
C ASN A 203 0.04 -5.82 3.85
N TYR A 204 1.07 -6.55 3.43
CA TYR A 204 1.55 -7.77 4.10
C TYR A 204 3.02 -7.67 4.55
N PRO A 205 3.44 -6.64 5.30
CA PRO A 205 4.84 -6.49 5.69
C PRO A 205 5.33 -7.53 6.70
N PHE A 206 4.46 -8.05 7.56
CA PHE A 206 4.85 -9.02 8.59
C PHE A 206 4.72 -10.48 8.16
N GLU A 207 4.08 -10.73 7.05
CA GLU A 207 3.92 -12.03 6.43
C GLU A 207 5.05 -12.40 5.47
N ASN A 208 6.01 -11.49 5.24
CA ASN A 208 7.13 -11.76 4.33
C ASN A 208 8.02 -12.91 4.85
N ASN A 209 8.75 -13.54 3.94
CA ASN A 209 9.55 -14.75 4.22
C ASN A 209 10.74 -14.53 5.17
N ALA A 210 11.08 -13.28 5.52
CA ALA A 210 12.07 -12.98 6.55
C ALA A 210 11.49 -13.03 7.98
N ILE A 211 10.17 -12.90 8.12
CA ILE A 211 9.46 -12.87 9.42
C ILE A 211 8.70 -14.16 9.65
N LEU A 212 7.84 -14.57 8.72
CA LEU A 212 7.08 -15.80 8.79
C LEU A 212 7.52 -16.81 7.73
N SER A 213 7.68 -18.08 8.14
CA SER A 213 7.79 -19.15 7.16
C SER A 213 6.46 -19.33 6.41
N PRO A 214 6.46 -19.87 5.17
CA PRO A 214 5.22 -20.14 4.45
C PRO A 214 4.20 -20.95 5.26
N LYS A 215 4.65 -21.96 6.00
CA LYS A 215 3.79 -22.78 6.89
C LYS A 215 3.16 -21.97 8.02
N MET A 216 3.90 -21.00 8.58
CA MET A 216 3.34 -20.12 9.61
C MET A 216 2.36 -19.11 8.99
N PHE A 217 2.68 -18.56 7.83
CA PHE A 217 1.78 -17.69 7.09
C PHE A 217 0.45 -18.41 6.77
N GLU A 218 0.52 -19.61 6.22
CA GLU A 218 -0.65 -20.47 5.92
C GLU A 218 -1.52 -20.72 7.16
N LYS A 219 -0.87 -21.00 8.30
CA LYS A 219 -1.59 -21.35 9.54
C LYS A 219 -2.18 -20.14 10.26
N ILE A 220 -1.46 -19.00 10.27
CA ILE A 220 -1.77 -17.87 11.16
C ILE A 220 -2.51 -16.76 10.41
N SER A 221 -2.00 -16.33 9.27
CA SER A 221 -2.54 -15.15 8.58
C SER A 221 -3.59 -15.51 7.53
N MET A 222 -3.39 -16.57 6.76
CA MET A 222 -4.29 -16.96 5.66
C MET A 222 -5.74 -17.14 6.08
N PRO A 223 -6.08 -17.82 7.19
CA PRO A 223 -7.48 -18.00 7.58
C PRO A 223 -8.18 -16.67 7.84
N SER A 224 -7.50 -15.72 8.48
CA SER A 224 -8.01 -14.39 8.73
C SER A 224 -8.15 -13.56 7.44
N ILE A 225 -7.16 -13.61 6.55
CA ILE A 225 -7.22 -12.94 5.25
C ILE A 225 -8.45 -13.39 4.47
N LEU A 226 -8.69 -14.69 4.38
CA LEU A 226 -9.84 -15.24 3.67
C LEU A 226 -11.17 -14.81 4.30
N ARG A 227 -11.30 -14.90 5.64
CA ARG A 227 -12.51 -14.42 6.35
C ARG A 227 -12.80 -12.94 6.14
N VAL A 228 -11.78 -12.10 6.25
CA VAL A 228 -11.92 -10.65 6.06
C VAL A 228 -12.33 -10.34 4.62
N HIS A 229 -11.67 -10.92 3.63
CA HIS A 229 -12.01 -10.70 2.22
C HIS A 229 -13.44 -11.16 1.89
N GLU A 230 -13.87 -12.32 2.41
CA GLU A 230 -15.25 -12.79 2.25
C GLU A 230 -16.26 -11.79 2.83
N LYS A 231 -16.07 -11.37 4.08
CA LYS A 231 -16.94 -10.38 4.73
C LYS A 231 -16.96 -9.02 4.03
N LEU A 232 -15.84 -8.60 3.46
CA LEU A 232 -15.78 -7.36 2.67
C LEU A 232 -16.54 -7.49 1.35
N ARG A 233 -16.48 -8.67 0.70
CA ARG A 233 -17.31 -8.98 -0.49
C ARG A 233 -18.81 -8.99 -0.15
N GLU A 234 -19.20 -9.59 0.98
CA GLU A 234 -20.59 -9.56 1.46
C GLU A 234 -21.11 -8.14 1.67
N LYS A 235 -20.25 -7.17 2.03
CA LYS A 235 -20.59 -5.75 2.12
C LYS A 235 -20.73 -5.06 0.74
N GLY A 236 -20.48 -5.79 -0.36
CA GLY A 236 -20.62 -5.29 -1.73
C GLY A 236 -19.33 -4.71 -2.34
N LEU A 237 -18.18 -4.81 -1.64
CA LEU A 237 -16.89 -4.36 -2.17
C LEU A 237 -16.41 -5.29 -3.28
N LYS A 238 -15.97 -4.71 -4.40
CA LYS A 238 -15.56 -5.44 -5.62
C LYS A 238 -14.14 -5.12 -6.07
N SER A 239 -13.55 -4.03 -5.59
CA SER A 239 -12.22 -3.60 -5.96
C SER A 239 -11.24 -3.91 -4.81
N PHE A 240 -10.30 -4.81 -5.08
CA PHE A 240 -9.30 -5.24 -4.12
C PHE A 240 -7.91 -4.94 -4.65
N GLY A 241 -7.05 -4.47 -3.76
CA GLY A 241 -5.63 -4.30 -4.02
C GLY A 241 -4.80 -4.91 -2.91
N MET A 242 -3.59 -5.37 -3.24
CA MET A 242 -2.62 -5.79 -2.24
C MET A 242 -1.22 -5.31 -2.58
N HIS A 243 -0.44 -5.05 -1.54
CA HIS A 243 0.99 -4.80 -1.63
C HIS A 243 1.76 -5.92 -0.93
N LEU A 244 2.60 -6.61 -1.68
CA LEU A 244 3.49 -7.65 -1.18
C LEU A 244 4.81 -7.02 -0.71
N CYS A 245 4.78 -6.45 0.50
CA CYS A 245 5.90 -5.74 1.11
C CYS A 245 6.95 -6.72 1.65
N GLY A 246 8.15 -6.69 1.11
CA GLY A 246 9.19 -7.66 1.42
C GLY A 246 9.18 -8.89 0.50
N ASN A 247 9.97 -9.89 0.83
CA ASN A 247 10.07 -11.11 0.03
C ASN A 247 8.92 -12.07 0.29
N HIS A 248 8.08 -12.28 -0.70
CA HIS A 248 6.96 -13.22 -0.67
C HIS A 248 7.07 -14.37 -1.70
N ASN A 249 8.21 -14.56 -2.33
CA ASN A 249 8.38 -15.56 -3.40
C ASN A 249 7.92 -16.97 -2.98
N LYS A 250 8.13 -17.35 -1.72
CA LYS A 250 7.70 -18.64 -1.18
C LYS A 250 6.22 -18.69 -0.77
N ASN A 251 5.53 -17.55 -0.75
CA ASN A 251 4.13 -17.44 -0.37
C ASN A 251 3.20 -17.25 -1.57
N LEU A 252 3.73 -17.12 -2.80
CA LEU A 252 2.95 -16.77 -3.99
C LEU A 252 1.80 -17.76 -4.27
N GLU A 253 2.02 -19.06 -4.05
CA GLU A 253 0.97 -20.07 -4.19
C GLU A 253 -0.18 -19.82 -3.21
N LEU A 254 0.10 -19.41 -1.97
CA LEU A 254 -0.90 -19.07 -0.96
C LEU A 254 -1.64 -17.79 -1.34
N PHE A 255 -0.95 -16.79 -1.87
CA PHE A 255 -1.60 -15.56 -2.38
C PHE A 255 -2.52 -15.83 -3.56
N ARG A 256 -2.22 -16.83 -4.42
CA ARG A 256 -3.13 -17.25 -5.48
C ARG A 256 -4.46 -17.74 -4.91
N ASP A 257 -4.44 -18.42 -3.76
CA ASP A 257 -5.63 -19.01 -3.12
C ASP A 257 -6.56 -17.95 -2.49
N ILE A 258 -6.10 -16.71 -2.28
CA ILE A 258 -6.97 -15.58 -1.90
C ILE A 258 -7.99 -15.28 -3.01
N ASN A 259 -7.66 -15.62 -4.26
CA ASN A 259 -8.51 -15.52 -5.43
C ASN A 259 -9.23 -14.17 -5.56
N LEU A 260 -8.43 -13.10 -5.69
CA LEU A 260 -8.98 -11.77 -5.94
C LEU A 260 -9.71 -11.72 -7.29
N GLU A 261 -10.57 -10.75 -7.41
CA GLU A 261 -11.32 -10.45 -8.63
C GLU A 261 -10.36 -10.11 -9.79
N GLU A 262 -10.76 -10.46 -11.01
CA GLU A 262 -10.01 -10.13 -12.21
C GLU A 262 -9.84 -8.61 -12.34
N GLY A 263 -8.64 -8.15 -12.66
CA GLY A 263 -8.31 -6.72 -12.67
C GLY A 263 -7.95 -6.14 -11.30
N SER A 264 -7.91 -6.94 -10.23
CA SER A 264 -7.41 -6.49 -8.93
C SER A 264 -5.95 -6.03 -9.02
N PHE A 265 -5.58 -5.06 -8.18
CA PHE A 265 -4.25 -4.44 -8.19
C PHE A 265 -3.28 -5.18 -7.25
N ILE A 266 -2.10 -5.54 -7.75
CA ILE A 266 -1.02 -6.16 -6.96
C ILE A 266 0.27 -5.39 -7.15
N SER A 267 0.72 -4.69 -6.12
CA SER A 267 2.04 -4.03 -6.10
C SER A 267 3.09 -4.87 -5.38
N LEU A 268 4.32 -4.77 -5.84
CA LEU A 268 5.39 -5.71 -5.52
C LEU A 268 6.64 -4.98 -5.03
N ASP A 269 7.18 -5.43 -3.89
CA ASP A 269 8.52 -5.06 -3.42
C ASP A 269 9.59 -5.66 -4.37
N GLU A 270 10.76 -5.02 -4.48
CA GLU A 270 11.88 -5.45 -5.34
C GLU A 270 12.39 -6.86 -5.06
N ARG A 271 12.14 -7.39 -3.89
CA ARG A 271 12.51 -8.76 -3.48
C ARG A 271 11.61 -9.84 -4.06
N ASN A 272 10.51 -9.45 -4.72
CA ASN A 272 9.63 -10.38 -5.42
C ASN A 272 10.07 -10.49 -6.90
N ASP A 273 10.33 -11.70 -7.34
CA ASP A 273 10.67 -12.00 -8.73
C ASP A 273 9.43 -11.83 -9.61
N LEU A 274 9.44 -10.83 -10.50
CA LEU A 274 8.32 -10.51 -11.39
C LEU A 274 7.94 -11.67 -12.31
N SER A 275 8.91 -12.42 -12.82
CA SER A 275 8.66 -13.56 -13.69
C SER A 275 7.99 -14.70 -12.93
N MET A 276 8.43 -14.93 -11.68
CA MET A 276 7.81 -15.92 -10.79
C MET A 276 6.40 -15.52 -10.40
N VAL A 277 6.19 -14.25 -10.06
CA VAL A 277 4.85 -13.68 -9.76
C VAL A 277 3.91 -13.92 -10.92
N ARG A 278 4.28 -13.52 -12.14
CA ARG A 278 3.48 -13.70 -13.34
C ARG A 278 3.20 -15.19 -13.62
N LYS A 279 4.20 -16.05 -13.46
CA LYS A 279 4.06 -17.50 -13.66
C LYS A 279 3.05 -18.13 -12.69
N ILE A 280 3.05 -17.71 -11.42
CA ILE A 280 2.23 -18.34 -10.36
C ILE A 280 0.86 -17.69 -10.26
N LEU A 281 0.77 -16.36 -10.27
CA LEU A 281 -0.50 -15.63 -10.11
C LEU A 281 -1.23 -15.42 -11.44
N GLY A 282 -0.55 -15.59 -12.59
CA GLY A 282 -1.13 -15.47 -13.93
C GLY A 282 -1.29 -14.03 -14.39
N ASP A 283 -2.05 -13.83 -15.48
CA ASP A 283 -2.24 -12.53 -16.14
C ASP A 283 -3.58 -11.85 -15.79
N LYS A 284 -4.26 -12.31 -14.74
CA LYS A 284 -5.60 -11.81 -14.37
C LYS A 284 -5.60 -10.55 -13.50
N TYR A 285 -4.43 -10.07 -13.08
CA TYR A 285 -4.29 -8.91 -12.21
C TYR A 285 -3.57 -7.75 -12.89
N ILE A 286 -3.80 -6.55 -12.40
CA ILE A 286 -2.95 -5.39 -12.67
C ILE A 286 -1.73 -5.50 -11.76
N TYR A 287 -0.54 -5.64 -12.34
CA TYR A 287 0.69 -5.62 -11.56
C TYR A 287 1.31 -4.24 -11.49
N ALA A 288 1.97 -3.94 -10.38
CA ALA A 288 2.68 -2.68 -10.21
C ALA A 288 4.01 -2.89 -9.47
N GLY A 289 5.00 -2.08 -9.74
CA GLY A 289 6.32 -2.12 -9.13
C GLY A 289 7.41 -2.16 -10.19
N ASN A 290 8.58 -2.71 -9.89
CA ASN A 290 9.15 -2.88 -8.54
C ASN A 290 10.60 -2.36 -8.53
N VAL A 291 10.74 -1.11 -9.02
CA VAL A 291 12.06 -0.47 -9.06
C VAL A 291 12.59 -0.32 -7.62
N PRO A 292 13.80 -0.83 -7.31
CA PRO A 292 14.32 -0.81 -5.96
C PRO A 292 14.37 0.59 -5.34
N SER A 293 13.75 0.75 -4.16
CA SER A 293 13.70 2.04 -3.48
C SER A 293 15.07 2.58 -3.08
N ASN A 294 16.02 1.71 -2.71
CA ASN A 294 17.40 2.10 -2.41
C ASN A 294 18.11 2.65 -3.67
N LEU A 295 17.84 2.07 -4.83
CA LEU A 295 18.40 2.52 -6.10
C LEU A 295 17.97 3.95 -6.45
N LEU A 296 16.76 4.34 -6.04
CA LEU A 296 16.26 5.71 -6.25
C LEU A 296 17.04 6.77 -5.44
N VAL A 297 17.68 6.36 -4.34
CA VAL A 297 18.51 7.21 -3.49
C VAL A 297 19.98 7.16 -3.92
N GLU A 298 20.53 5.96 -4.04
CA GLU A 298 21.99 5.73 -4.20
C GLU A 298 22.40 5.65 -5.67
N GLY A 299 21.53 5.07 -6.51
CA GLY A 299 21.83 4.78 -7.90
C GLY A 299 21.96 6.01 -8.79
N SER A 300 22.54 5.80 -9.95
CA SER A 300 22.54 6.73 -11.07
C SER A 300 21.23 6.68 -11.85
N PRO A 301 20.84 7.73 -12.57
CA PRO A 301 19.68 7.70 -13.45
C PRO A 301 19.72 6.58 -14.50
N GLU A 302 20.91 6.18 -14.95
CA GLU A 302 21.06 5.10 -15.91
C GLU A 302 20.76 3.72 -15.29
N GLU A 303 21.18 3.47 -14.05
CA GLU A 303 20.87 2.24 -13.33
C GLU A 303 19.36 2.13 -13.06
N VAL A 304 18.73 3.23 -12.64
CA VAL A 304 17.26 3.30 -12.44
C VAL A 304 16.51 3.08 -13.76
N TYR A 305 16.99 3.68 -14.85
CA TYR A 305 16.41 3.46 -16.18
C TYR A 305 16.48 1.98 -16.58
N ARG A 306 17.63 1.33 -16.40
CA ARG A 306 17.79 -0.10 -16.72
C ARG A 306 16.88 -0.99 -15.88
N ALA A 307 16.79 -0.76 -14.58
CA ALA A 307 15.87 -1.50 -13.69
C ALA A 307 14.40 -1.31 -14.11
N SER A 308 14.02 -0.09 -14.49
CA SER A 308 12.68 0.23 -14.98
C SER A 308 12.37 -0.48 -16.30
N VAL A 309 13.32 -0.51 -17.24
CA VAL A 309 13.19 -1.22 -18.52
C VAL A 309 13.04 -2.72 -18.32
N GLU A 310 13.79 -3.31 -17.38
CA GLU A 310 13.68 -4.73 -17.05
C GLU A 310 12.27 -5.08 -16.53
N ALA A 311 11.74 -4.32 -15.58
CA ALA A 311 10.40 -4.52 -15.07
C ALA A 311 9.33 -4.37 -16.18
N ILE A 312 9.45 -3.35 -17.02
CA ILE A 312 8.57 -3.13 -18.17
C ILE A 312 8.61 -4.32 -19.13
N LYS A 313 9.80 -4.82 -19.51
CA LYS A 313 9.94 -5.95 -20.43
C LYS A 313 9.29 -7.23 -19.93
N ILE A 314 9.31 -7.47 -18.60
CA ILE A 314 8.69 -8.66 -18.01
C ILE A 314 7.16 -8.53 -17.98
N MET A 315 6.63 -7.34 -17.70
CA MET A 315 5.23 -7.16 -17.31
C MET A 315 4.35 -6.42 -18.31
N LYS A 316 4.90 -5.68 -19.28
CA LYS A 316 4.17 -4.78 -20.16
C LYS A 316 3.02 -5.44 -20.92
N ASP A 317 3.17 -6.68 -21.34
CA ASP A 317 2.20 -7.45 -22.12
C ASP A 317 1.25 -8.30 -21.26
N ASN A 318 1.23 -8.06 -19.94
CA ASN A 318 0.23 -8.65 -19.05
C ASN A 318 -1.20 -8.22 -19.46
N LYS A 319 -2.15 -9.16 -19.45
CA LYS A 319 -3.53 -8.96 -19.94
C LYS A 319 -4.23 -7.72 -19.34
N HIS A 320 -4.08 -7.52 -18.02
CA HIS A 320 -4.70 -6.40 -17.30
C HIS A 320 -3.77 -5.20 -17.14
N GLY A 321 -2.58 -5.26 -17.72
CA GLY A 321 -1.63 -4.17 -17.74
C GLY A 321 -0.64 -4.18 -16.58
N PHE A 322 0.32 -3.28 -16.68
CA PHE A 322 1.39 -3.06 -15.72
C PHE A 322 1.53 -1.58 -15.42
N ILE A 323 1.82 -1.23 -14.19
CA ILE A 323 2.14 0.12 -13.74
C ILE A 323 3.57 0.13 -13.21
N LEU A 324 4.44 0.95 -13.79
CA LEU A 324 5.78 1.12 -13.24
C LEU A 324 5.70 1.93 -11.94
N MET A 325 6.23 1.37 -10.87
CA MET A 325 6.26 2.00 -9.54
C MET A 325 7.62 1.75 -8.86
N PRO A 326 8.00 2.58 -7.88
CA PRO A 326 8.96 2.14 -6.85
C PRO A 326 8.47 0.87 -6.17
N SER A 327 9.38 0.11 -5.62
CA SER A 327 9.07 -1.14 -4.90
C SER A 327 8.25 -0.94 -3.62
N CYS A 328 8.28 0.26 -3.07
CA CYS A 328 7.54 0.70 -1.88
C CYS A 328 7.40 2.22 -1.94
N ASP A 329 7.06 2.86 -0.81
CA ASP A 329 7.07 4.31 -0.68
C ASP A 329 8.40 4.92 -1.08
N LEU A 330 8.35 6.10 -1.69
CA LEU A 330 9.56 6.85 -2.05
C LEU A 330 10.36 7.21 -0.79
N PRO A 331 11.65 6.83 -0.75
CA PRO A 331 12.55 7.38 0.27
C PRO A 331 12.63 8.92 0.19
N ILE A 332 12.72 9.54 1.36
CA ILE A 332 12.76 11.01 1.48
C ILE A 332 13.89 11.67 0.67
N ASN A 333 15.03 10.97 0.54
CA ASN A 333 16.22 11.43 -0.18
C ASN A 333 16.29 10.94 -1.64
N THR A 334 15.17 10.50 -2.22
CA THR A 334 15.10 10.12 -3.63
C THR A 334 15.58 11.26 -4.51
N LYS A 335 16.47 10.96 -5.45
CA LYS A 335 16.95 11.97 -6.41
C LYS A 335 15.85 12.25 -7.45
N PRO A 336 15.46 13.51 -7.68
CA PRO A 336 14.46 13.86 -8.71
C PRO A 336 14.82 13.30 -10.10
N THR A 337 16.11 13.29 -10.45
CA THR A 337 16.61 12.75 -11.72
C THR A 337 16.31 11.26 -11.89
N ASN A 338 16.22 10.51 -10.80
CA ASN A 338 15.92 9.07 -10.81
C ASN A 338 14.43 8.83 -11.11
N LEU A 339 13.52 9.69 -10.66
CA LEU A 339 12.11 9.64 -11.07
C LEU A 339 11.92 9.99 -12.55
N PHE A 340 12.69 10.97 -13.07
CA PHE A 340 12.71 11.24 -14.50
C PHE A 340 13.27 10.08 -15.32
N ALA A 341 14.21 9.28 -14.77
CA ALA A 341 14.70 8.09 -15.44
C ALA A 341 13.62 7.00 -15.53
N MET A 342 12.78 6.82 -14.50
CA MET A 342 11.61 5.93 -14.55
C MET A 342 10.61 6.38 -15.63
N LEU A 343 10.24 7.67 -15.64
CA LEU A 343 9.37 8.23 -16.67
C LEU A 343 9.95 8.05 -18.08
N LYS A 344 11.25 8.26 -18.25
CA LYS A 344 11.95 8.03 -19.51
C LYS A 344 11.78 6.58 -19.99
N ALA A 345 11.95 5.60 -19.10
CA ALA A 345 11.74 4.20 -19.43
C ALA A 345 10.30 3.91 -19.87
N CYS A 346 9.30 4.48 -19.20
CA CYS A 346 7.89 4.35 -19.61
C CYS A 346 7.63 4.91 -21.02
N ARG A 347 8.26 6.03 -21.38
CA ARG A 347 8.07 6.71 -22.67
C ARG A 347 8.82 6.05 -23.84
N GLU A 348 9.95 5.41 -23.57
CA GLU A 348 10.81 4.83 -24.61
C GLU A 348 10.57 3.33 -24.82
N GLU A 349 10.42 2.58 -23.72
CA GLU A 349 10.28 1.13 -23.73
C GLU A 349 8.86 0.64 -23.35
N GLY A 350 8.13 1.49 -22.64
CA GLY A 350 6.75 1.22 -22.22
C GLY A 350 5.69 1.64 -23.24
N GLU A 351 6.05 2.16 -24.42
CA GLU A 351 5.10 2.59 -25.43
C GLU A 351 4.26 1.40 -25.93
N TYR A 352 2.94 1.61 -26.04
CA TYR A 352 2.02 0.70 -26.72
C TYR A 352 1.75 1.23 -28.13
N ILE A 353 1.87 0.38 -29.12
CA ILE A 353 1.71 0.74 -30.53
C ILE A 353 0.22 0.81 -30.92
#